data_61de8ed9addfc862a8a5b51d5d88fef4
#
_entry.id   61de8ed9addfc862a8a5b51d5d88fef4
#
_cell.length_a   1.000
_cell.length_b   1.000
_cell.length_c   1.000
_cell.angle_alpha   90.00
_cell.angle_beta   90.00
_cell.angle_gamma   90.00
#
_symmetry.space_group_name_H-M   'P 1'
#
loop_
_entity.id
_entity.type
_entity.pdbx_description
1 polymer ?
#
loop_
_entity_poly.entity_id
_entity_poly.type
_entity_poly.pdbx_seq_one_letter_code
_entity_poly.pdbx_strand_id
1 'polypeptide(L)'
;MATAADNTLKRGDKVKVSLTDATLVREDNPVRYTLKGLTANSFTIESSGNAASVSRIVSQIGDDDIYTLVTLKNVEIAFCYGSYNNVRTTWISTNMQNFDYRILRDANGARMNMLVNSNTTWAITDNGVPQGSGDITGVVVSSTSDFHSAEQLGKYQIRPIDLSDIALKTTGFSETLVEWFWPGTPTDHKTGDTFDPSVGTGVMSSVGGKPNQTDSFLNFTGKPDTATDRARGTRFDAIWWKSGAANASVQWSFSTASVSGKKLAFIFSSAMGQMKEDATGQAPVNWNLEYSTDGTNFKTVQKVLIRPLPAKASKMKSLPAALDEYCIDLPAEVAGKDNVIIRLIPADGTTINFKTGEYTGQVTYAKAQYMRFGAVAVKYVK
;
A
#
# COMPACT_ATOMS: atom_id res chain seq x y z
N MET A 1 -3.29 -31.00 -8.05
CA MET A 1 -1.95 -31.38 -8.58
C MET A 1 -0.97 -31.26 -7.42
N ALA A 2 -0.08 -32.24 -7.28
CA ALA A 2 0.79 -32.32 -6.10
C ALA A 2 1.94 -31.29 -6.14
N THR A 3 2.43 -30.94 -7.30
CA THR A 3 3.49 -29.95 -7.49
C THR A 3 3.22 -29.05 -8.70
N ALA A 4 3.88 -27.92 -8.78
CA ALA A 4 3.82 -27.03 -9.95
C ALA A 4 4.37 -27.73 -11.22
N ALA A 5 5.29 -28.67 -11.07
CA ALA A 5 5.86 -29.44 -12.18
C ALA A 5 4.83 -30.39 -12.83
N ASP A 6 3.80 -30.79 -12.10
CA ASP A 6 2.73 -31.66 -12.62
C ASP A 6 1.70 -30.88 -13.44
N ASN A 7 1.80 -29.54 -13.46
CA ASN A 7 0.87 -28.70 -14.19
C ASN A 7 1.36 -28.45 -15.62
N THR A 8 0.77 -29.16 -16.57
CA THR A 8 1.03 -28.97 -18.02
C THR A 8 0.05 -28.00 -18.69
N LEU A 9 -0.97 -27.55 -17.96
CA LEU A 9 -1.99 -26.63 -18.48
C LEU A 9 -1.42 -25.21 -18.65
N LYS A 10 -1.89 -24.54 -19.68
CA LYS A 10 -1.54 -23.16 -20.00
C LYS A 10 -2.76 -22.26 -19.87
N ARG A 11 -2.52 -20.99 -19.63
CA ARG A 11 -3.55 -19.97 -19.68
C ARG A 11 -4.20 -19.95 -21.08
N GLY A 12 -5.53 -20.02 -21.10
CA GLY A 12 -6.32 -20.11 -22.34
C GLY A 12 -6.58 -21.54 -22.82
N ASP A 13 -6.14 -22.56 -22.10
CA ASP A 13 -6.57 -23.93 -22.38
C ASP A 13 -8.00 -24.14 -21.92
N LYS A 14 -8.85 -24.62 -22.80
CA LYS A 14 -10.16 -25.19 -22.47
C LYS A 14 -9.96 -26.66 -22.15
N VAL A 15 -10.33 -27.04 -20.94
CA VAL A 15 -10.08 -28.38 -20.43
C VAL A 15 -11.38 -29.09 -20.07
N LYS A 16 -11.43 -30.40 -20.31
CA LYS A 16 -12.38 -31.32 -19.72
C LYS A 16 -11.72 -31.92 -18.48
N VAL A 17 -12.43 -31.90 -17.35
CA VAL A 17 -11.94 -32.41 -16.07
C VAL A 17 -12.70 -33.68 -15.71
N SER A 18 -11.96 -34.79 -15.52
CA SER A 18 -12.53 -35.99 -14.91
C SER A 18 -12.61 -35.79 -13.40
N LEU A 19 -13.77 -36.03 -12.84
CA LEU A 19 -14.03 -35.95 -11.41
C LEU A 19 -13.92 -37.33 -10.72
N THR A 20 -13.54 -38.38 -11.46
CA THR A 20 -13.25 -39.70 -10.87
C THR A 20 -12.17 -39.51 -9.81
N ASP A 21 -12.40 -40.03 -8.62
CA ASP A 21 -11.50 -39.90 -7.46
C ASP A 21 -11.32 -38.47 -6.91
N ALA A 22 -12.06 -37.49 -7.40
CA ALA A 22 -12.05 -36.15 -6.84
C ALA A 22 -12.98 -36.03 -5.62
N THR A 23 -12.56 -35.28 -4.64
CA THR A 23 -13.37 -34.92 -3.47
C THR A 23 -13.73 -33.45 -3.54
N LEU A 24 -15.02 -33.14 -3.45
CA LEU A 24 -15.50 -31.75 -3.32
C LEU A 24 -15.43 -31.33 -1.86
N VAL A 25 -14.66 -30.30 -1.58
CA VAL A 25 -14.50 -29.72 -0.24
C VAL A 25 -15.12 -28.33 -0.23
N ARG A 26 -16.02 -28.10 0.70
CA ARG A 26 -16.54 -26.76 0.99
C ARG A 26 -15.56 -26.02 1.87
N GLU A 27 -15.25 -24.78 1.51
CA GLU A 27 -14.53 -23.82 2.32
C GLU A 27 -15.49 -22.69 2.70
N ASP A 28 -15.37 -22.20 3.93
CA ASP A 28 -16.17 -21.07 4.41
C ASP A 28 -15.28 -19.81 4.50
N ASN A 29 -15.88 -18.64 4.38
CA ASN A 29 -15.23 -17.33 4.45
C ASN A 29 -14.25 -17.00 3.29
N PRO A 30 -14.72 -16.75 2.10
CA PRO A 30 -16.10 -16.88 1.61
C PRO A 30 -16.45 -18.34 1.30
N VAL A 31 -17.72 -18.64 1.19
CA VAL A 31 -18.17 -19.98 0.80
C VAL A 31 -17.71 -20.26 -0.63
N ARG A 32 -16.94 -21.31 -0.80
CA ARG A 32 -16.45 -21.80 -2.08
C ARG A 32 -16.24 -23.31 -2.02
N TYR A 33 -16.05 -23.90 -3.19
CA TYR A 33 -15.86 -25.33 -3.32
C TYR A 33 -14.55 -25.63 -4.03
N THR A 34 -13.73 -26.48 -3.43
CA THR A 34 -12.44 -26.91 -3.97
C THR A 34 -12.49 -28.41 -4.30
N LEU A 35 -12.04 -28.76 -5.49
CA LEU A 35 -11.84 -30.16 -5.88
C LEU A 35 -10.44 -30.61 -5.46
N LYS A 36 -10.37 -31.63 -4.62
CA LYS A 36 -9.13 -32.29 -4.19
C LYS A 36 -8.97 -33.64 -4.87
N GLY A 37 -7.74 -34.15 -4.95
CA GLY A 37 -7.43 -35.43 -5.55
C GLY A 37 -7.22 -35.42 -7.07
N LEU A 38 -7.30 -34.24 -7.72
CA LEU A 38 -7.01 -34.13 -9.13
C LEU A 38 -5.51 -34.34 -9.43
N THR A 39 -5.22 -35.10 -10.46
CA THR A 39 -3.87 -35.35 -11.00
C THR A 39 -3.75 -34.78 -12.41
N ALA A 40 -2.56 -34.82 -13.01
CA ALA A 40 -2.37 -34.41 -14.40
C ALA A 40 -3.30 -35.18 -15.36
N ASN A 41 -3.56 -36.46 -15.08
CA ASN A 41 -4.45 -37.30 -15.89
C ASN A 41 -5.94 -36.96 -15.75
N SER A 42 -6.29 -36.13 -14.77
CA SER A 42 -7.68 -35.67 -14.61
C SER A 42 -8.08 -34.63 -15.68
N PHE A 43 -7.13 -34.10 -16.45
CA PHE A 43 -7.36 -33.01 -17.40
C PHE A 43 -7.13 -33.49 -18.84
N THR A 44 -8.06 -33.14 -19.73
CA THR A 44 -7.90 -33.29 -21.17
C THR A 44 -8.06 -31.92 -21.80
N ILE A 45 -7.06 -31.45 -22.57
CA ILE A 45 -7.12 -30.19 -23.30
C ILE A 45 -8.01 -30.39 -24.54
N GLU A 46 -9.10 -29.62 -24.63
CA GLU A 46 -10.01 -29.63 -25.78
C GLU A 46 -9.58 -28.58 -26.83
N SER A 47 -9.07 -27.42 -26.37
CA SER A 47 -8.53 -26.36 -27.22
C SER A 47 -7.62 -25.44 -26.43
N SER A 48 -6.75 -24.69 -27.11
CA SER A 48 -5.83 -23.73 -26.53
C SER A 48 -5.99 -22.34 -27.15
N GLY A 49 -5.46 -21.32 -26.51
CA GLY A 49 -5.49 -19.94 -27.01
C GLY A 49 -6.85 -19.25 -26.87
N ASN A 50 -7.73 -19.76 -26.03
CA ASN A 50 -9.02 -19.13 -25.78
C ASN A 50 -8.87 -17.85 -24.93
N ALA A 51 -9.77 -16.88 -25.13
CA ALA A 51 -9.88 -15.73 -24.24
C ALA A 51 -10.28 -16.21 -22.83
N ALA A 52 -9.38 -15.98 -21.86
CA ALA A 52 -9.53 -16.56 -20.53
C ALA A 52 -9.99 -15.55 -19.47
N SER A 53 -9.96 -14.25 -19.75
CA SER A 53 -10.28 -13.24 -18.75
C SER A 53 -11.68 -12.65 -18.92
N VAL A 54 -12.31 -12.32 -17.80
CA VAL A 54 -13.57 -11.59 -17.74
C VAL A 54 -13.25 -10.12 -17.44
N SER A 55 -13.83 -9.18 -18.21
CA SER A 55 -13.66 -7.75 -17.95
C SER A 55 -14.51 -7.29 -16.76
N ARG A 56 -13.90 -6.50 -15.87
CA ARG A 56 -14.55 -5.88 -14.70
C ARG A 56 -14.02 -4.45 -14.50
N ILE A 57 -14.81 -3.63 -13.84
CA ILE A 57 -14.29 -2.47 -13.11
C ILE A 57 -14.14 -2.85 -11.63
N VAL A 58 -13.36 -2.09 -10.88
CA VAL A 58 -13.02 -2.45 -9.48
C VAL A 58 -14.26 -2.70 -8.62
N SER A 59 -15.29 -1.86 -8.74
CA SER A 59 -16.54 -1.97 -7.97
C SER A 59 -17.44 -3.18 -8.33
N GLN A 60 -17.13 -3.89 -9.42
CA GLN A 60 -17.88 -5.07 -9.84
C GLN A 60 -17.31 -6.39 -9.29
N ILE A 61 -16.13 -6.34 -8.67
CA ILE A 61 -15.50 -7.54 -8.13
C ILE A 61 -16.32 -8.07 -6.95
N GLY A 62 -16.61 -9.36 -7.02
CA GLY A 62 -17.42 -10.06 -6.02
C GLY A 62 -16.92 -11.47 -5.74
N ASP A 63 -17.67 -12.21 -4.90
CA ASP A 63 -17.31 -13.58 -4.50
C ASP A 63 -17.24 -14.54 -5.69
N ASP A 64 -18.06 -14.32 -6.73
CA ASP A 64 -18.08 -15.13 -7.94
C ASP A 64 -16.81 -14.96 -8.79
N ASP A 65 -16.05 -13.89 -8.58
CA ASP A 65 -14.80 -13.66 -9.29
C ASP A 65 -13.59 -14.33 -8.60
N ILE A 66 -13.76 -14.86 -7.38
CA ILE A 66 -12.65 -15.52 -6.65
C ILE A 66 -12.14 -16.73 -7.44
N TYR A 67 -10.82 -16.79 -7.65
CA TYR A 67 -10.10 -17.76 -8.48
C TYR A 67 -10.42 -17.70 -9.98
N THR A 68 -11.11 -16.66 -10.43
CA THR A 68 -11.25 -16.37 -11.85
C THR A 68 -10.16 -15.42 -12.34
N LEU A 69 -9.82 -15.55 -13.61
CA LEU A 69 -8.96 -14.62 -14.31
C LEU A 69 -9.79 -13.41 -14.76
N VAL A 70 -9.49 -12.26 -14.22
CA VAL A 70 -10.21 -11.00 -14.47
C VAL A 70 -9.28 -9.98 -15.09
N THR A 71 -9.79 -9.17 -16.02
CA THR A 71 -9.13 -7.94 -16.48
C THR A 71 -9.84 -6.74 -15.89
N LEU A 72 -9.19 -6.08 -14.94
CA LEU A 72 -9.61 -4.78 -14.42
C LEU A 72 -9.35 -3.71 -15.47
N LYS A 73 -10.38 -2.94 -15.78
CA LYS A 73 -10.32 -1.92 -16.83
C LYS A 73 -10.00 -0.55 -16.24
N ASN A 74 -9.09 0.16 -16.93
CA ASN A 74 -8.76 1.56 -16.69
C ASN A 74 -8.46 1.87 -15.21
N VAL A 75 -7.51 1.15 -14.66
CA VAL A 75 -7.02 1.36 -13.29
C VAL A 75 -5.64 2.03 -13.29
N GLU A 76 -5.29 2.66 -12.19
CA GLU A 76 -3.96 3.19 -11.90
C GLU A 76 -3.43 2.54 -10.63
N ILE A 77 -2.10 2.42 -10.52
CA ILE A 77 -1.44 2.16 -9.25
C ILE A 77 -1.34 3.51 -8.52
N ALA A 78 -1.99 3.61 -7.38
CA ALA A 78 -2.12 4.88 -6.66
C ALA A 78 -0.77 5.42 -6.22
N PHE A 79 0.09 4.56 -5.67
CA PHE A 79 1.44 4.89 -5.22
C PHE A 79 2.47 4.37 -6.23
N CYS A 80 2.94 5.25 -7.11
CA CYS A 80 3.74 4.88 -8.28
C CYS A 80 5.27 4.84 -8.04
N TYR A 81 5.70 4.70 -6.80
CA TYR A 81 7.11 4.69 -6.44
C TYR A 81 7.61 3.27 -6.15
N GLY A 82 8.92 3.06 -6.36
CA GLY A 82 9.54 1.77 -6.17
C GLY A 82 9.22 0.77 -7.29
N SER A 83 9.39 -0.50 -7.01
CA SER A 83 9.05 -1.61 -7.91
C SER A 83 7.68 -2.18 -7.60
N TYR A 84 7.16 -3.07 -8.45
CA TYR A 84 5.91 -3.77 -8.18
C TYR A 84 5.94 -4.59 -6.89
N ASN A 85 7.11 -5.05 -6.50
CA ASN A 85 7.34 -5.82 -5.30
C ASN A 85 8.18 -5.02 -4.30
N ASN A 86 7.54 -4.37 -3.35
CA ASN A 86 8.18 -3.88 -2.14
C ASN A 86 8.00 -4.95 -1.07
N VAL A 87 8.91 -5.89 -0.98
CA VAL A 87 8.77 -7.05 -0.09
C VAL A 87 8.39 -6.63 1.32
N ARG A 88 7.17 -6.95 1.71
CA ARG A 88 6.77 -6.90 3.10
C ARG A 88 7.09 -8.21 3.78
N THR A 89 7.95 -8.12 4.73
CA THR A 89 8.09 -9.17 5.72
C THR A 89 7.02 -8.92 6.78
N THR A 90 5.92 -9.65 6.75
CA THR A 90 4.96 -9.59 7.84
C THR A 90 5.57 -10.26 9.06
N TRP A 91 5.80 -9.49 10.09
CA TRP A 91 6.45 -9.91 11.34
C TRP A 91 5.49 -10.52 12.36
N ILE A 92 4.20 -10.60 12.04
CA ILE A 92 3.14 -11.01 12.98
C ILE A 92 2.96 -12.52 13.05
N SER A 93 3.48 -13.27 12.12
CA SER A 93 3.40 -14.72 12.20
C SER A 93 4.77 -15.35 12.01
N THR A 94 4.96 -16.51 12.65
CA THR A 94 6.10 -17.39 12.40
C THR A 94 6.18 -17.84 10.94
N ASN A 95 5.10 -17.67 10.18
CA ASN A 95 4.99 -17.87 8.75
C ASN A 95 5.08 -16.50 8.04
N MET A 96 6.28 -16.02 7.84
CA MET A 96 6.53 -14.82 7.06
C MET A 96 6.03 -15.01 5.63
N GLN A 97 4.91 -14.40 5.30
CA GLN A 97 4.41 -14.40 3.94
C GLN A 97 5.05 -13.22 3.20
N ASN A 98 5.84 -13.54 2.21
CA ASN A 98 6.54 -12.57 1.38
C ASN A 98 5.66 -12.18 0.20
N PHE A 99 4.74 -11.28 0.38
CA PHE A 99 4.01 -10.63 -0.71
C PHE A 99 3.83 -9.17 -0.43
N ASP A 100 3.69 -8.41 -1.48
CA ASP A 100 3.47 -7.00 -1.40
C ASP A 100 2.13 -6.62 -2.04
N TYR A 101 1.59 -5.51 -1.55
CA TYR A 101 0.35 -4.97 -2.03
C TYR A 101 0.60 -3.62 -2.69
N ARG A 102 0.04 -3.44 -3.87
CA ARG A 102 -0.08 -2.15 -4.51
C ARG A 102 -1.55 -1.76 -4.55
N ILE A 103 -1.86 -0.54 -4.19
CA ILE A 103 -3.23 -0.04 -4.28
C ILE A 103 -3.54 0.31 -5.72
N LEU A 104 -4.52 -0.37 -6.29
CA LEU A 104 -5.16 0.02 -7.54
C LEU A 104 -6.33 0.94 -7.23
N ARG A 105 -6.56 1.92 -8.08
CA ARG A 105 -7.76 2.76 -8.07
C ARG A 105 -8.30 2.95 -9.47
N ASP A 106 -9.60 3.17 -9.60
CA ASP A 106 -10.23 3.66 -10.82
C ASP A 106 -10.58 5.16 -10.73
N ALA A 107 -11.04 5.75 -11.82
CA ALA A 107 -11.41 7.16 -11.88
C ALA A 107 -12.62 7.50 -10.99
N ASN A 108 -13.39 6.51 -10.55
CA ASN A 108 -14.53 6.70 -9.65
C ASN A 108 -14.14 6.70 -8.18
N GLY A 109 -12.89 6.30 -7.87
CA GLY A 109 -12.36 6.20 -6.52
C GLY A 109 -12.47 4.77 -5.93
N ALA A 110 -13.04 3.80 -6.65
CA ALA A 110 -13.02 2.42 -6.19
C ALA A 110 -11.58 1.90 -6.17
N ARG A 111 -11.24 1.17 -5.12
CA ARG A 111 -9.87 0.72 -4.81
C ARG A 111 -9.83 -0.76 -4.52
N MET A 112 -8.72 -1.37 -4.88
CA MET A 112 -8.45 -2.79 -4.67
C MET A 112 -6.94 -3.02 -4.52
N ASN A 113 -6.55 -4.04 -3.78
CA ASN A 113 -5.16 -4.43 -3.72
C ASN A 113 -4.75 -5.26 -4.94
N MET A 114 -3.60 -4.94 -5.50
CA MET A 114 -2.86 -5.83 -6.38
C MET A 114 -1.80 -6.55 -5.56
N LEU A 115 -1.84 -7.87 -5.58
CA LEU A 115 -0.91 -8.72 -4.85
C LEU A 115 0.22 -9.18 -5.78
N VAL A 116 1.45 -8.91 -5.39
CA VAL A 116 2.63 -9.36 -6.12
C VAL A 116 3.47 -10.28 -5.24
N ASN A 117 3.75 -11.48 -5.74
CA ASN A 117 4.53 -12.45 -4.99
C ASN A 117 6.03 -12.08 -5.01
N SER A 118 6.68 -12.14 -3.86
CA SER A 118 8.11 -11.84 -3.70
C SER A 118 9.04 -12.72 -4.56
N ASN A 119 8.61 -13.91 -4.91
CA ASN A 119 9.39 -14.83 -5.76
C ASN A 119 9.22 -14.55 -7.26
N THR A 120 8.45 -13.52 -7.62
CA THR A 120 8.21 -13.15 -9.01
C THR A 120 9.39 -12.37 -9.55
N THR A 121 10.10 -12.93 -10.51
CA THR A 121 11.34 -12.34 -11.06
C THR A 121 11.12 -11.01 -11.78
N TRP A 122 9.93 -10.81 -12.35
CA TRP A 122 9.57 -9.59 -13.07
C TRP A 122 9.09 -8.45 -12.13
N ALA A 123 8.84 -8.76 -10.86
CA ALA A 123 8.21 -7.82 -9.93
C ALA A 123 9.14 -6.67 -9.51
N ILE A 124 10.45 -6.86 -9.66
CA ILE A 124 11.46 -5.86 -9.37
C ILE A 124 11.94 -5.29 -10.70
N THR A 125 11.70 -4.01 -10.91
CA THR A 125 12.13 -3.30 -12.12
C THR A 125 12.94 -2.08 -11.74
N ASP A 126 14.01 -1.81 -12.48
CA ASP A 126 14.81 -0.59 -12.31
C ASP A 126 14.07 0.66 -12.82
N ASN A 127 13.05 0.49 -13.63
CA ASN A 127 12.31 1.58 -14.27
C ASN A 127 11.13 2.08 -13.43
N GLY A 128 10.89 1.48 -12.26
CA GLY A 128 9.77 1.83 -11.42
C GLY A 128 8.41 1.37 -11.95
N VAL A 129 7.37 1.77 -11.24
CA VAL A 129 5.97 1.48 -11.58
C VAL A 129 5.43 2.56 -12.51
N PRO A 130 4.75 2.21 -13.62
CA PRO A 130 4.14 3.21 -14.49
C PRO A 130 3.11 4.08 -13.75
N GLN A 131 3.11 5.38 -14.06
CA GLN A 131 2.23 6.37 -13.42
C GLN A 131 0.88 6.55 -14.12
N GLY A 132 0.67 5.88 -15.24
CA GLY A 132 -0.54 6.04 -16.04
C GLY A 132 -1.60 4.98 -15.76
N SER A 133 -2.73 5.13 -16.44
CA SER A 133 -3.84 4.20 -16.35
C SER A 133 -3.80 3.15 -17.47
N GLY A 134 -4.40 2.01 -17.19
CA GLY A 134 -4.52 0.93 -18.15
C GLY A 134 -5.27 -0.25 -17.58
N ASP A 135 -5.09 -1.39 -18.20
CA ASP A 135 -5.75 -2.63 -17.82
C ASP A 135 -4.79 -3.51 -17.02
N ILE A 136 -5.30 -4.18 -16.01
CA ILE A 136 -4.54 -5.17 -15.23
C ILE A 136 -5.31 -6.48 -15.24
N THR A 137 -4.66 -7.53 -15.71
CA THR A 137 -5.20 -8.89 -15.72
C THR A 137 -4.59 -9.70 -14.57
N GLY A 138 -5.40 -10.50 -13.90
CA GLY A 138 -4.91 -11.36 -12.84
C GLY A 138 -5.99 -12.26 -12.27
N VAL A 139 -5.58 -13.17 -11.42
CA VAL A 139 -6.51 -14.00 -10.67
C VAL A 139 -7.01 -13.22 -9.45
N VAL A 140 -8.33 -13.15 -9.29
CA VAL A 140 -8.92 -12.59 -8.07
C VAL A 140 -8.73 -13.57 -6.94
N VAL A 141 -8.22 -13.10 -5.81
CA VAL A 141 -8.06 -13.87 -4.58
C VAL A 141 -8.74 -13.17 -3.42
N SER A 142 -9.18 -13.93 -2.44
CA SER A 142 -9.72 -13.38 -1.20
C SER A 142 -8.62 -13.27 -0.16
N SER A 143 -8.50 -12.13 0.49
CA SER A 143 -7.69 -11.98 1.69
C SER A 143 -8.50 -12.45 2.90
N THR A 144 -7.95 -13.41 3.62
CA THR A 144 -8.45 -13.81 4.95
C THR A 144 -7.62 -13.18 6.06
N SER A 145 -6.60 -12.39 5.70
CA SER A 145 -5.69 -11.79 6.67
C SER A 145 -6.27 -10.48 7.20
N ASP A 146 -6.59 -10.47 8.46
CA ASP A 146 -7.17 -9.35 9.20
C ASP A 146 -6.22 -8.16 9.34
N PHE A 147 -4.96 -8.32 8.96
CA PHE A 147 -3.92 -7.39 9.40
C PHE A 147 -3.48 -6.37 8.36
N HIS A 148 -3.86 -6.57 7.09
CA HIS A 148 -3.28 -5.76 6.03
C HIS A 148 -4.31 -5.05 5.23
N SER A 149 -4.49 -3.98 4.93
CA SER A 149 -5.27 -3.36 3.87
C SER A 149 -6.67 -3.96 3.62
N ALA A 150 -6.93 -5.20 3.96
CA ALA A 150 -8.25 -5.81 3.79
C ALA A 150 -9.35 -5.04 4.52
N GLU A 151 -9.07 -4.49 5.68
CA GLU A 151 -9.97 -3.61 6.42
C GLU A 151 -10.15 -2.26 5.72
N GLN A 152 -9.15 -1.80 4.96
CA GLN A 152 -9.19 -0.51 4.26
C GLN A 152 -9.71 -0.62 2.83
N LEU A 153 -9.42 -1.72 2.13
CA LEU A 153 -9.71 -1.89 0.71
C LEU A 153 -10.62 -3.08 0.40
N GLY A 154 -11.12 -3.76 1.41
CA GLY A 154 -11.97 -4.94 1.26
C GLY A 154 -11.19 -6.26 1.10
N LYS A 155 -11.95 -7.34 0.98
CA LYS A 155 -11.44 -8.72 1.00
C LYS A 155 -10.83 -9.20 -0.33
N TYR A 156 -11.08 -8.51 -1.43
CA TYR A 156 -10.64 -8.95 -2.75
C TYR A 156 -9.30 -8.35 -3.14
N GLN A 157 -8.50 -9.13 -3.84
CA GLN A 157 -7.22 -8.73 -4.37
C GLN A 157 -7.05 -9.30 -5.76
N ILE A 158 -6.34 -8.62 -6.65
CA ILE A 158 -5.97 -9.16 -7.95
C ILE A 158 -4.49 -9.54 -7.97
N ARG A 159 -4.19 -10.71 -8.51
CA ARG A 159 -2.83 -11.24 -8.61
C ARG A 159 -2.44 -11.45 -10.06
N PRO A 160 -1.67 -10.54 -10.66
CA PRO A 160 -1.07 -10.74 -11.98
C PRO A 160 -0.15 -11.96 -11.99
N ILE A 161 -0.10 -12.66 -13.10
CA ILE A 161 0.72 -13.88 -13.26
C ILE A 161 2.09 -13.51 -13.81
N ASP A 162 2.14 -12.59 -14.76
CA ASP A 162 3.37 -12.08 -15.35
C ASP A 162 3.29 -10.58 -15.66
N LEU A 163 4.40 -9.99 -16.10
CA LEU A 163 4.49 -8.55 -16.36
C LEU A 163 3.56 -8.09 -17.49
N SER A 164 3.30 -8.92 -18.48
CA SER A 164 2.39 -8.59 -19.60
C SER A 164 0.94 -8.44 -19.16
N ASP A 165 0.61 -8.93 -17.97
CA ASP A 165 -0.71 -8.73 -17.38
C ASP A 165 -0.93 -7.29 -16.86
N ILE A 166 0.13 -6.49 -16.77
CA ILE A 166 0.09 -5.11 -16.29
C ILE A 166 0.28 -4.16 -17.47
N ALA A 167 -0.83 -3.84 -18.14
CA ALA A 167 -0.84 -3.00 -19.35
C ALA A 167 -1.12 -1.53 -19.02
N LEU A 168 -0.30 -0.94 -18.13
CA LEU A 168 -0.39 0.46 -17.76
C LEU A 168 0.37 1.34 -18.76
N LYS A 169 -0.18 2.53 -19.01
CA LYS A 169 0.39 3.56 -19.88
C LYS A 169 1.27 4.54 -19.07
N THR A 170 1.88 5.49 -19.76
CA THR A 170 2.63 6.59 -19.13
C THR A 170 1.72 7.74 -18.69
N THR A 171 0.52 7.85 -19.29
CA THR A 171 -0.48 8.86 -18.95
C THR A 171 -1.74 8.19 -18.41
N GLY A 172 -2.39 8.82 -17.46
CA GLY A 172 -3.56 8.28 -16.78
C GLY A 172 -4.70 9.28 -16.63
N PHE A 173 -5.73 8.85 -15.91
CA PHE A 173 -6.87 9.69 -15.58
C PHE A 173 -6.59 10.63 -14.40
N SER A 174 -5.56 10.37 -13.61
CA SER A 174 -5.18 11.27 -12.52
C SER A 174 -3.95 12.11 -12.85
N GLU A 175 -3.81 13.21 -12.11
CA GLU A 175 -2.68 14.11 -12.19
C GLU A 175 -2.27 14.56 -10.78
N THR A 176 -0.96 14.77 -10.59
CA THR A 176 -0.42 15.22 -9.31
C THR A 176 -0.61 16.73 -9.17
N LEU A 177 -1.31 17.15 -8.11
CA LEU A 177 -1.46 18.54 -7.74
C LEU A 177 -0.25 19.03 -6.94
N VAL A 178 0.14 18.26 -5.94
CA VAL A 178 1.27 18.55 -5.07
C VAL A 178 1.90 17.24 -4.60
N GLU A 179 3.23 17.22 -4.48
CA GLU A 179 3.96 16.03 -4.06
C GLU A 179 5.19 16.39 -3.23
N TRP A 180 5.38 15.67 -2.14
CA TRP A 180 6.60 15.68 -1.34
C TRP A 180 7.32 14.36 -1.57
N PHE A 181 8.44 14.44 -2.28
CA PHE A 181 9.33 13.35 -2.57
C PHE A 181 10.76 13.83 -2.38
N TRP A 182 11.54 13.18 -1.55
CA TRP A 182 12.85 13.65 -1.12
C TRP A 182 13.99 12.78 -1.63
N PRO A 183 14.43 12.96 -2.89
CA PRO A 183 15.58 12.28 -3.44
C PRO A 183 16.86 13.05 -3.07
N GLY A 184 17.32 12.94 -1.84
CA GLY A 184 18.45 13.76 -1.42
C GLY A 184 19.35 13.17 -0.35
N THR A 185 20.31 13.94 0.09
CA THR A 185 21.17 13.61 1.24
C THR A 185 20.38 13.82 2.52
N PRO A 186 20.51 12.92 3.52
CA PRO A 186 19.88 13.12 4.81
C PRO A 186 20.32 14.43 5.46
N THR A 187 19.34 15.21 5.91
CA THR A 187 19.59 16.45 6.67
C THR A 187 18.77 16.40 7.96
N ASP A 188 19.30 16.98 9.02
CA ASP A 188 18.59 17.08 10.28
C ASP A 188 17.72 18.34 10.28
N HIS A 189 16.47 18.18 10.67
CA HIS A 189 15.48 19.24 10.82
C HIS A 189 14.94 19.25 12.25
N LYS A 190 14.46 20.38 12.68
CA LYS A 190 13.86 20.56 14.02
C LYS A 190 12.33 20.58 13.90
N THR A 191 11.68 20.29 15.01
CA THR A 191 10.22 20.47 15.11
C THR A 191 9.87 21.93 14.78
N GLY A 192 8.95 22.10 13.85
CA GLY A 192 8.55 23.40 13.33
C GLY A 192 9.23 23.81 12.02
N ASP A 193 10.24 23.07 11.58
CA ASP A 193 10.80 23.27 10.25
C ASP A 193 9.75 22.91 9.18
N THR A 194 9.89 23.53 8.04
CA THR A 194 9.00 23.36 6.89
C THR A 194 9.74 22.71 5.73
N PHE A 195 8.98 21.98 4.92
CA PHE A 195 9.50 21.24 3.77
C PHE A 195 8.67 21.61 2.54
N ASP A 196 9.36 22.01 1.51
CA ASP A 196 8.75 22.32 0.23
C ASP A 196 8.44 21.06 -0.57
N PRO A 197 7.37 21.04 -1.37
CA PRO A 197 7.08 19.93 -2.23
C PRO A 197 8.05 19.84 -3.42
N SER A 198 8.22 18.63 -3.95
CA SER A 198 8.95 18.40 -5.22
C SER A 198 8.13 18.71 -6.45
N VAL A 199 6.81 18.71 -6.33
CA VAL A 199 5.85 19.09 -7.38
C VAL A 199 4.78 19.98 -6.77
N GLY A 200 4.37 21.02 -7.47
CA GLY A 200 3.34 21.93 -7.02
C GLY A 200 3.82 22.92 -5.96
N THR A 201 2.88 23.46 -5.17
CA THR A 201 3.14 24.46 -4.13
C THR A 201 2.46 24.04 -2.84
N GLY A 202 3.16 24.10 -1.74
CA GLY A 202 2.64 23.72 -0.43
C GLY A 202 3.74 23.69 0.63
N VAL A 203 3.39 23.25 1.82
CA VAL A 203 4.33 23.13 2.94
C VAL A 203 3.98 21.87 3.73
N MET A 204 4.98 21.07 4.03
CA MET A 204 4.87 20.04 5.06
C MET A 204 5.57 20.50 6.34
N SER A 205 4.99 20.19 7.49
CA SER A 205 5.55 20.55 8.80
C SER A 205 5.17 19.54 9.88
N SER A 206 5.94 19.51 10.95
CA SER A 206 5.55 18.85 12.19
C SER A 206 5.08 19.89 13.20
N VAL A 207 3.94 19.67 13.85
CA VAL A 207 3.29 20.63 14.75
C VAL A 207 2.98 19.97 16.09
N GLY A 208 3.18 20.71 17.19
CA GLY A 208 2.82 20.27 18.54
C GLY A 208 3.79 19.27 19.16
N GLY A 209 4.92 19.00 18.52
CA GLY A 209 5.98 18.15 19.07
C GLY A 209 6.75 18.83 20.22
N LYS A 210 7.68 18.10 20.83
CA LYS A 210 8.56 18.67 21.86
C LYS A 210 9.53 19.67 21.23
N PRO A 211 9.76 20.83 21.83
CA PRO A 211 10.77 21.76 21.37
C PRO A 211 12.15 21.08 21.25
N ASN A 212 12.92 21.47 20.25
CA ASN A 212 14.30 21.00 20.02
C ASN A 212 14.45 19.50 19.71
N GLN A 213 13.41 18.82 19.29
CA GLN A 213 13.56 17.49 18.71
C GLN A 213 14.01 17.61 17.25
N THR A 214 14.96 16.77 16.88
CA THR A 214 15.48 16.71 15.53
C THR A 214 14.65 15.70 14.72
N ASP A 215 14.07 16.13 13.63
CA ASP A 215 13.50 15.27 12.61
C ASP A 215 14.58 15.02 11.58
N SER A 216 14.77 13.79 11.18
CA SER A 216 15.84 13.43 10.24
C SER A 216 15.26 12.95 8.92
N PHE A 217 15.78 13.48 7.81
CA PHE A 217 15.61 12.86 6.51
C PHE A 217 16.55 11.68 6.40
N LEU A 218 16.02 10.54 6.04
CA LEU A 218 16.83 9.41 5.63
C LEU A 218 16.50 9.08 4.18
N ASN A 219 17.49 9.29 3.32
CA ASN A 219 17.41 8.84 1.95
C ASN A 219 17.78 7.35 1.91
N PHE A 220 16.88 6.53 1.41
CA PHE A 220 17.11 5.12 1.15
C PHE A 220 17.22 4.90 -0.36
N THR A 221 18.31 5.32 -0.94
CA THR A 221 18.65 4.92 -2.30
C THR A 221 19.20 3.50 -2.27
N GLY A 222 18.37 2.51 -2.41
CA GLY A 222 18.79 1.14 -2.64
C GLY A 222 18.52 0.76 -4.09
N LYS A 223 19.54 0.54 -4.89
CA LYS A 223 19.37 -0.29 -6.07
C LYS A 223 19.33 -1.73 -5.59
N PRO A 224 18.40 -2.57 -6.06
CA PRO A 224 18.49 -4.00 -5.82
C PRO A 224 19.62 -4.56 -6.68
N ASP A 225 20.84 -4.55 -6.15
CA ASP A 225 22.01 -5.05 -6.85
C ASP A 225 22.04 -6.56 -6.92
N THR A 226 21.35 -7.22 -6.00
CA THR A 226 21.40 -8.67 -5.86
C THR A 226 20.02 -9.23 -5.47
N ALA A 227 19.88 -10.54 -5.61
CA ALA A 227 18.68 -11.24 -5.15
C ALA A 227 18.39 -11.06 -3.65
N THR A 228 19.42 -10.78 -2.85
CA THR A 228 19.31 -10.50 -1.40
C THR A 228 18.84 -9.08 -1.12
N ASP A 229 19.05 -8.16 -2.05
CA ASP A 229 18.62 -6.77 -1.94
C ASP A 229 17.23 -6.51 -2.53
N ARG A 230 16.56 -7.53 -3.01
CA ARG A 230 15.19 -7.46 -3.58
C ARG A 230 14.20 -6.80 -2.64
N ALA A 231 14.42 -6.92 -1.34
CA ALA A 231 13.61 -6.26 -0.33
C ALA A 231 13.73 -4.73 -0.33
N ARG A 232 14.74 -4.18 -0.98
CA ARG A 232 15.05 -2.75 -0.89
C ARG A 232 14.30 -1.91 -1.90
N GLY A 233 13.73 -2.48 -2.94
CA GLY A 233 13.06 -1.69 -3.98
C GLY A 233 13.93 -0.56 -4.52
N THR A 234 13.49 0.09 -5.55
CA THR A 234 14.15 1.29 -6.05
C THR A 234 13.75 2.49 -5.22
N ARG A 235 14.71 3.24 -4.74
CA ARG A 235 14.66 4.56 -4.12
C ARG A 235 13.49 4.79 -3.16
N PHE A 236 13.83 4.88 -1.91
CA PHE A 236 12.92 5.29 -0.87
C PHE A 236 13.52 6.48 -0.12
N ASP A 237 12.90 7.62 -0.23
CA ASP A 237 13.18 8.75 0.62
C ASP A 237 12.18 8.75 1.75
N ALA A 238 12.63 9.01 2.96
CA ALA A 238 11.79 9.00 4.12
C ALA A 238 12.12 10.16 5.04
N ILE A 239 11.09 10.79 5.53
CA ILE A 239 11.20 11.73 6.62
C ILE A 239 10.90 11.01 7.93
N TRP A 240 11.71 11.26 8.94
CA TRP A 240 11.47 10.80 10.30
C TRP A 240 10.88 11.95 11.12
N TRP A 241 9.62 11.78 11.50
CA TRP A 241 9.00 12.66 12.47
C TRP A 241 9.12 12.08 13.87
N LYS A 242 9.53 12.93 14.82
CA LYS A 242 9.67 12.56 16.22
C LYS A 242 8.73 13.40 17.07
N SER A 243 7.95 12.75 17.91
CA SER A 243 7.13 13.45 18.87
C SER A 243 6.99 12.68 20.17
N GLY A 244 6.92 13.41 21.26
CA GLY A 244 6.56 12.89 22.58
C GLY A 244 5.27 13.52 23.12
N ALA A 245 4.39 14.02 22.26
CA ALA A 245 3.15 14.68 22.65
C ALA A 245 1.93 14.06 21.96
N ALA A 246 0.84 13.91 22.71
CA ALA A 246 -0.41 13.34 22.21
C ALA A 246 -1.08 14.19 21.13
N ASN A 247 -0.82 15.50 21.15
CA ASN A 247 -1.38 16.47 20.19
C ASN A 247 -0.44 16.79 19.03
N ALA A 248 0.70 16.11 18.94
CA ALA A 248 1.61 16.33 17.84
C ALA A 248 1.06 15.73 16.55
N SER A 249 1.24 16.45 15.46
CA SER A 249 0.76 16.06 14.12
C SER A 249 1.80 16.34 13.06
N VAL A 250 1.70 15.60 11.96
CA VAL A 250 2.33 15.95 10.69
C VAL A 250 1.27 16.61 9.83
N GLN A 251 1.60 17.75 9.25
CA GLN A 251 0.66 18.57 8.48
C GLN A 251 1.21 18.87 7.09
N TRP A 252 0.30 18.92 6.11
CA TRP A 252 0.54 19.32 4.73
C TRP A 252 -0.44 20.43 4.37
N SER A 253 0.06 21.61 4.05
CA SER A 253 -0.78 22.72 3.59
C SER A 253 -0.51 23.00 2.11
N PHE A 254 -1.57 23.22 1.34
CA PHE A 254 -1.52 23.45 -0.10
C PHE A 254 -2.82 24.11 -0.58
N SER A 255 -2.82 24.58 -1.83
CA SER A 255 -4.03 25.12 -2.48
C SER A 255 -4.62 24.07 -3.44
N THR A 256 -5.94 24.02 -3.47
CA THR A 256 -6.72 23.24 -4.43
C THR A 256 -7.57 24.13 -5.34
N ALA A 257 -7.34 25.45 -5.33
CA ALA A 257 -8.13 26.42 -6.08
C ALA A 257 -8.23 26.10 -7.58
N SER A 258 -7.13 25.60 -8.17
CA SER A 258 -7.06 25.22 -9.59
C SER A 258 -7.84 23.96 -9.97
N VAL A 259 -8.31 23.18 -8.99
CA VAL A 259 -8.97 21.88 -9.20
C VAL A 259 -10.37 21.82 -8.59
N SER A 260 -11.10 22.94 -8.68
CA SER A 260 -12.49 23.02 -8.22
C SER A 260 -13.36 21.96 -8.90
N GLY A 261 -14.20 21.30 -8.11
CA GLY A 261 -15.11 20.25 -8.59
C GLY A 261 -14.46 18.92 -8.98
N LYS A 262 -13.13 18.80 -8.85
CA LYS A 262 -12.41 17.56 -9.12
C LYS A 262 -12.43 16.63 -7.91
N LYS A 263 -12.38 15.33 -8.17
CA LYS A 263 -12.15 14.32 -7.12
C LYS A 263 -10.68 14.32 -6.75
N LEU A 264 -10.40 14.46 -5.46
CA LEU A 264 -9.05 14.50 -4.91
C LEU A 264 -8.77 13.24 -4.08
N ALA A 265 -7.55 12.77 -4.11
CA ALA A 265 -7.05 11.73 -3.21
C ALA A 265 -5.74 12.15 -2.56
N PHE A 266 -5.61 11.89 -1.26
CA PHE A 266 -4.37 12.00 -0.51
C PHE A 266 -3.69 10.64 -0.50
N ILE A 267 -2.50 10.58 -1.03
CA ILE A 267 -1.74 9.34 -1.27
C ILE A 267 -0.42 9.44 -0.53
N PHE A 268 -0.13 8.47 0.30
CA PHE A 268 1.14 8.45 1.03
C PHE A 268 1.55 7.03 1.38
N SER A 269 2.81 6.86 1.74
CA SER A 269 3.26 5.65 2.41
C SER A 269 3.86 5.98 3.76
N SER A 270 3.59 5.14 4.75
CA SER A 270 4.03 5.39 6.12
C SER A 270 4.23 4.12 6.92
N ALA A 271 5.05 4.23 7.95
CA ALA A 271 5.18 3.25 9.02
C ALA A 271 5.59 3.92 10.32
N MET A 272 5.22 3.33 11.45
CA MET A 272 5.76 3.71 12.75
C MET A 272 7.13 3.09 12.94
N GLY A 273 8.09 3.91 13.35
CA GLY A 273 9.44 3.45 13.69
C GLY A 273 9.57 3.05 15.14
N GLN A 274 10.39 2.03 15.39
CA GLN A 274 10.78 1.63 16.74
C GLN A 274 12.26 1.93 16.96
N MET A 275 12.58 2.47 18.13
CA MET A 275 13.96 2.80 18.47
C MET A 275 14.78 1.65 19.02
N LYS A 276 14.16 0.63 19.63
CA LYS A 276 14.84 -0.51 20.26
C LYS A 276 14.04 -1.77 20.06
N GLU A 277 14.76 -2.89 19.86
CA GLU A 277 14.15 -4.23 19.70
C GLU A 277 13.26 -4.68 20.87
N ASP A 278 13.50 -4.11 22.06
CA ASP A 278 12.82 -4.48 23.31
C ASP A 278 11.69 -3.54 23.70
N ALA A 279 11.47 -2.47 22.93
CA ALA A 279 10.46 -1.50 23.28
C ALA A 279 9.06 -2.02 22.95
N THR A 280 8.32 -2.37 23.98
CA THR A 280 6.90 -2.62 23.88
C THR A 280 6.16 -1.31 23.79
N GLY A 281 5.32 -1.14 22.77
CA GLY A 281 4.26 -0.16 22.76
C GLY A 281 4.66 1.31 22.89
N GLN A 282 5.60 1.80 22.09
CA GLN A 282 6.06 3.18 22.24
C GLN A 282 5.47 4.17 21.24
N ALA A 283 4.75 3.72 20.24
CA ALA A 283 4.16 4.59 19.24
C ALA A 283 2.68 4.28 19.04
N PRO A 284 1.81 5.28 18.88
CA PRO A 284 0.42 5.06 18.56
C PRO A 284 0.31 4.46 17.17
N VAL A 285 -0.60 3.50 17.01
CA VAL A 285 -0.86 2.88 15.70
C VAL A 285 -2.13 3.42 15.05
N ASN A 286 -3.06 3.93 15.84
CA ASN A 286 -4.31 4.51 15.36
C ASN A 286 -4.16 6.02 15.18
N TRP A 287 -4.41 6.50 13.98
CA TRP A 287 -4.28 7.90 13.58
C TRP A 287 -5.59 8.40 12.97
N ASN A 288 -5.90 9.67 13.18
CA ASN A 288 -6.90 10.35 12.39
C ASN A 288 -6.22 11.07 11.23
N LEU A 289 -6.68 10.83 10.01
CA LEU A 289 -6.45 11.73 8.90
C LEU A 289 -7.54 12.78 8.96
N GLU A 290 -7.13 14.04 9.09
CA GLU A 290 -8.04 15.17 9.22
C GLU A 290 -7.71 16.22 8.17
N TYR A 291 -8.69 17.06 7.85
CA TYR A 291 -8.52 18.21 6.96
C TYR A 291 -9.14 19.46 7.55
N SER A 292 -8.63 20.60 7.14
CA SER A 292 -9.19 21.91 7.39
C SER A 292 -9.12 22.76 6.12
N THR A 293 -10.14 23.58 5.89
CA THR A 293 -10.18 24.57 4.80
C THR A 293 -10.14 26.02 5.28
N ASP A 294 -10.05 26.20 6.60
CA ASP A 294 -9.96 27.51 7.26
C ASP A 294 -8.72 27.66 8.17
N GLY A 295 -7.93 26.58 8.29
CA GLY A 295 -6.72 26.56 9.10
C GLY A 295 -6.94 26.31 10.60
N THR A 296 -8.17 26.27 11.05
CA THR A 296 -8.49 26.17 12.50
C THR A 296 -9.44 25.02 12.83
N ASN A 297 -10.46 24.81 12.04
CA ASN A 297 -11.46 23.78 12.25
C ASN A 297 -11.09 22.53 11.46
N PHE A 298 -10.76 21.45 12.18
CA PHE A 298 -10.39 20.17 11.59
C PHE A 298 -11.55 19.18 11.65
N LYS A 299 -11.77 18.49 10.54
CA LYS A 299 -12.73 17.40 10.40
C LYS A 299 -11.99 16.11 10.06
N THR A 300 -12.41 15.00 10.65
CA THR A 300 -11.84 13.69 10.34
C THR A 300 -12.30 13.19 8.98
N VAL A 301 -11.35 12.86 8.10
CA VAL A 301 -11.63 12.13 6.86
C VAL A 301 -11.87 10.67 7.18
N GLN A 302 -10.91 10.02 7.83
CA GLN A 302 -11.01 8.64 8.31
C GLN A 302 -9.94 8.31 9.36
N LYS A 303 -10.14 7.20 10.06
CA LYS A 303 -9.10 6.59 10.88
C LYS A 303 -8.15 5.80 10.00
N VAL A 304 -6.87 5.87 10.34
CA VAL A 304 -5.78 5.20 9.62
C VAL A 304 -4.97 4.36 10.61
N LEU A 305 -4.80 3.09 10.29
CA LEU A 305 -3.90 2.21 11.03
C LEU A 305 -2.50 2.33 10.41
N ILE A 306 -1.53 2.91 11.13
CA ILE A 306 -0.14 2.99 10.70
C ILE A 306 0.67 1.97 11.48
N ARG A 307 1.08 0.93 10.77
CA ARG A 307 1.77 -0.20 11.39
C ARG A 307 3.23 0.13 11.69
N PRO A 308 3.79 -0.51 12.71
CA PRO A 308 5.20 -0.39 13.00
C PRO A 308 6.06 -1.14 11.98
N LEU A 309 7.30 -0.70 11.85
CA LEU A 309 8.33 -1.46 11.14
C LEU A 309 8.75 -2.68 11.98
N PRO A 310 9.12 -3.79 11.33
CA PRO A 310 9.57 -5.00 12.04
C PRO A 310 10.78 -4.74 12.94
N ALA A 311 10.82 -5.36 14.12
CA ALA A 311 11.87 -5.17 15.11
C ALA A 311 13.28 -5.62 14.66
N LYS A 312 13.41 -6.59 13.78
CA LYS A 312 14.69 -6.97 13.14
C LYS A 312 15.23 -5.93 12.16
N ALA A 313 14.55 -4.85 12.08
CA ALA A 313 14.95 -3.65 11.37
C ALA A 313 16.23 -2.97 11.89
N SER A 314 16.87 -3.45 12.93
CA SER A 314 18.20 -2.93 13.33
C SER A 314 19.27 -3.19 12.26
N LYS A 315 19.07 -4.16 11.42
CA LYS A 315 19.79 -4.30 10.15
C LYS A 315 19.20 -3.43 9.03
N MET A 316 18.10 -2.75 9.27
CA MET A 316 17.35 -1.92 8.32
C MET A 316 17.96 -0.56 8.03
N LYS A 317 19.17 -0.25 8.46
CA LYS A 317 19.92 0.84 7.81
C LYS A 317 20.00 0.65 6.29
N SER A 318 19.58 -0.47 5.81
CA SER A 318 19.69 -0.90 4.43
C SER A 318 18.40 -1.44 3.82
N LEU A 319 17.31 -1.58 4.54
CA LEU A 319 16.03 -1.99 3.95
C LEU A 319 15.18 -0.74 3.79
N PRO A 320 14.78 -0.38 2.58
CA PRO A 320 13.59 0.41 2.43
C PRO A 320 12.50 -0.48 3.02
N ALA A 321 12.13 -0.14 4.22
CA ALA A 321 11.04 -0.81 4.83
C ALA A 321 9.86 -0.67 3.91
N ALA A 322 9.18 -1.75 3.67
CA ALA A 322 7.91 -1.74 3.03
C ALA A 322 6.99 -0.89 3.90
N LEU A 323 6.85 0.37 3.53
CA LEU A 323 5.89 1.26 4.15
C LEU A 323 4.51 0.87 3.66
N ASP A 324 3.54 0.94 4.54
CA ASP A 324 2.15 0.78 4.13
C ASP A 324 1.74 1.90 3.19
N GLU A 325 1.06 1.56 2.13
CA GLU A 325 0.53 2.51 1.17
C GLU A 325 -0.91 2.87 1.53
N TYR A 326 -1.23 4.14 1.35
CA TYR A 326 -2.56 4.70 1.61
C TYR A 326 -2.98 5.54 0.42
N CYS A 327 -4.23 5.37 0.01
CA CYS A 327 -4.88 6.19 -1.01
C CYS A 327 -6.27 6.54 -0.50
N ILE A 328 -6.46 7.76 -0.02
CA ILE A 328 -7.65 8.18 0.70
C ILE A 328 -8.32 9.29 -0.06
N ASP A 329 -9.57 9.08 -0.46
CA ASP A 329 -10.33 10.12 -1.13
C ASP A 329 -10.65 11.26 -0.15
N LEU A 330 -10.43 12.49 -0.61
CA LEU A 330 -10.73 13.67 0.16
C LEU A 330 -12.19 14.09 -0.07
N PRO A 331 -12.85 14.68 0.95
CA PRO A 331 -14.20 15.21 0.80
C PRO A 331 -14.29 16.26 -0.31
N ALA A 332 -15.43 16.33 -1.00
CA ALA A 332 -15.61 17.21 -2.15
C ALA A 332 -15.40 18.70 -1.82
N GLU A 333 -15.70 19.10 -0.57
CA GLU A 333 -15.49 20.46 -0.12
C GLU A 333 -14.02 20.89 -0.03
N VAL A 334 -13.08 19.96 -0.12
CA VAL A 334 -11.64 20.26 -0.15
C VAL A 334 -11.24 20.85 -1.50
N ALA A 335 -11.94 20.53 -2.58
CA ALA A 335 -11.65 21.02 -3.92
C ALA A 335 -12.01 22.50 -4.07
N GLY A 336 -11.18 23.28 -4.78
CA GLY A 336 -11.44 24.69 -5.06
C GLY A 336 -11.17 25.64 -3.88
N LYS A 337 -10.26 25.28 -2.96
CA LYS A 337 -9.90 26.08 -1.78
C LYS A 337 -8.49 26.66 -1.92
N ASP A 338 -8.33 27.92 -1.50
CA ASP A 338 -7.02 28.58 -1.50
C ASP A 338 -6.07 27.99 -0.45
N ASN A 339 -6.63 27.53 0.67
CA ASN A 339 -5.85 26.93 1.73
C ASN A 339 -6.52 25.66 2.24
N VAL A 340 -5.80 24.55 2.12
CA VAL A 340 -6.18 23.25 2.67
C VAL A 340 -5.05 22.76 3.56
N ILE A 341 -5.39 22.31 4.74
CA ILE A 341 -4.44 21.60 5.61
C ILE A 341 -4.96 20.18 5.79
N ILE A 342 -4.12 19.21 5.45
CA ILE A 342 -4.30 17.79 5.82
C ILE A 342 -3.35 17.51 6.99
N ARG A 343 -3.80 16.74 7.99
CA ARG A 343 -2.93 16.31 9.07
C ARG A 343 -3.17 14.87 9.48
N LEU A 344 -2.09 14.23 9.96
CA LEU A 344 -2.15 12.99 10.72
C LEU A 344 -1.88 13.30 12.18
N ILE A 345 -2.82 12.95 13.03
CA ILE A 345 -2.75 13.12 14.49
C ILE A 345 -3.12 11.81 15.17
N PRO A 346 -2.48 11.42 16.29
CA PRO A 346 -2.88 10.23 17.05
C PRO A 346 -4.37 10.26 17.38
N ALA A 347 -5.11 9.22 17.02
CA ALA A 347 -6.54 9.10 17.32
C ALA A 347 -6.75 8.71 18.78
N ASP A 348 -5.89 7.83 19.27
CA ASP A 348 -5.85 7.35 20.64
C ASP A 348 -4.41 6.92 20.98
N GLY A 349 -4.18 6.49 22.20
CA GLY A 349 -2.87 6.02 22.64
C GLY A 349 -2.64 4.53 22.43
N THR A 350 -3.47 3.84 21.67
CA THR A 350 -3.32 2.40 21.44
C THR A 350 -1.99 2.08 20.77
N THR A 351 -1.28 1.13 21.31
CA THR A 351 0.00 0.64 20.78
C THR A 351 -0.09 -0.82 20.40
N ILE A 352 0.95 -1.29 19.75
CA ILE A 352 1.08 -2.69 19.36
C ILE A 352 2.40 -3.27 19.88
N ASN A 353 2.37 -4.50 20.33
CA ASN A 353 3.59 -5.24 20.62
C ASN A 353 4.28 -5.63 19.32
N PHE A 354 5.49 -5.14 19.13
CA PHE A 354 6.25 -5.36 17.91
C PHE A 354 6.72 -6.81 17.71
N LYS A 355 6.73 -7.62 18.76
CA LYS A 355 7.12 -9.05 18.67
C LYS A 355 5.93 -9.94 18.34
N THR A 356 4.77 -9.65 18.94
CA THR A 356 3.59 -10.52 18.82
C THR A 356 2.55 -9.99 17.84
N GLY A 357 2.57 -8.70 17.53
CA GLY A 357 1.54 -8.07 16.72
C GLY A 357 0.24 -7.77 17.48
N GLU A 358 0.21 -8.06 18.78
CA GLU A 358 -0.95 -7.84 19.62
C GLU A 358 -1.06 -6.39 20.05
N TYR A 359 -2.28 -5.87 20.08
CA TYR A 359 -2.55 -4.55 20.65
C TYR A 359 -2.29 -4.56 22.14
N THR A 360 -1.46 -3.63 22.61
CA THR A 360 -1.08 -3.55 24.01
C THR A 360 -1.16 -2.14 24.53
N GLY A 361 -2.02 -1.92 25.50
CA GLY A 361 -2.02 -0.75 26.35
C GLY A 361 -2.02 0.59 25.63
N GLN A 362 -1.56 1.61 26.35
CA GLN A 362 -1.51 3.00 25.90
C GLN A 362 -0.07 3.49 25.79
N VAL A 363 0.18 4.35 24.83
CA VAL A 363 1.46 5.02 24.63
C VAL A 363 1.81 5.88 25.84
N THR A 364 3.07 5.87 26.22
CA THR A 364 3.63 6.92 27.10
C THR A 364 4.23 8.01 26.23
N TYR A 365 3.55 9.12 26.07
CA TYR A 365 4.00 10.27 25.27
C TYR A 365 5.21 11.01 25.84
N ALA A 366 5.78 10.54 26.94
CA ALA A 366 6.99 11.13 27.53
C ALA A 366 8.26 10.87 26.70
N LYS A 367 8.24 9.88 25.84
CA LYS A 367 9.37 9.49 24.97
C LYS A 367 9.14 9.91 23.53
N ALA A 368 10.24 10.19 22.83
CA ALA A 368 10.18 10.46 21.42
C ALA A 368 9.65 9.23 20.65
N GLN A 369 8.74 9.50 19.73
CA GLN A 369 8.13 8.52 18.87
C GLN A 369 8.44 8.89 17.42
N TYR A 370 8.49 7.89 16.56
CA TYR A 370 8.90 8.08 15.17
C TYR A 370 7.80 7.63 14.23
N MET A 371 7.54 8.46 13.26
CA MET A 371 6.77 8.11 12.07
C MET A 371 7.66 8.31 10.85
N ARG A 372 7.56 7.43 9.90
CA ARG A 372 8.31 7.47 8.67
C ARG A 372 7.36 7.62 7.51
N PHE A 373 7.68 8.54 6.61
CA PHE A 373 6.96 8.73 5.36
C PHE A 373 7.86 8.39 4.18
N GLY A 374 7.29 7.73 3.18
CA GLY A 374 7.79 7.78 1.83
C GLY A 374 7.23 9.00 1.10
N ALA A 375 6.99 8.90 -0.21
CA ALA A 375 6.34 9.98 -0.93
C ALA A 375 4.94 10.27 -0.37
N VAL A 376 4.55 11.54 -0.42
CA VAL A 376 3.22 12.02 -0.07
C VAL A 376 2.73 12.87 -1.22
N ALA A 377 1.52 12.63 -1.73
CA ALA A 377 0.98 13.36 -2.85
C ALA A 377 -0.52 13.63 -2.71
N VAL A 378 -0.98 14.72 -3.30
CA VAL A 378 -2.38 14.93 -3.61
C VAL A 378 -2.55 14.82 -5.10
N LYS A 379 -3.40 13.89 -5.52
CA LYS A 379 -3.75 13.68 -6.93
C LYS A 379 -5.21 14.00 -7.16
N TYR A 380 -5.54 14.44 -8.35
CA TYR A 380 -6.92 14.70 -8.78
C TYR A 380 -7.26 13.94 -10.07
N VAL A 381 -8.52 13.62 -10.26
CA VAL A 381 -9.05 13.07 -11.52
C VAL A 381 -9.26 14.22 -12.50
N LYS A 382 -8.68 14.09 -13.71
CA LYS A 382 -8.76 15.12 -14.77
C LYS A 382 -10.17 15.47 -15.22
#